data_80398944d0e8058934ee3aefee5b21ac
#
_entry.id   80398944d0e8058934ee3aefee5b21ac
#
_cell.length_a   1.000
_cell.length_b   1.000
_cell.length_c   1.000
_cell.angle_alpha   90.00
_cell.angle_beta   90.00
_cell.angle_gamma   90.00
#
_symmetry.space_group_name_H-M   'P 1'
#
loop_
_entity.id
_entity.type
_entity.pdbx_description
1 polymer ?
#
loop_
_entity_poly.entity_id
_entity_poly.type
_entity_poly.pdbx_seq_one_letter_code
_entity_poly.pdbx_strand_id
1 'polypeptide(L)'
;MALQIKFGVTTWLWTSPFTTQSIPELFSKIAEMGFDAVEIAVEDPSLIDAAEVKKGLNQYGLEAVVCGAFGPTRDLTHEDTAVHENCFNYIRTCLDFCNTWDAQFLAGPMYSAVGKARMVPAEQRKKEWNLAIENLRVVCQLAAERNLDIALEPLNRFESDLVNTAADVNKLIDEIDHPAAKIMLDGFHMNIEERDVEAAITNVGNRLIHVQVSENYRGTPGTGQTRWDAYRRGLEAINYKGIVSIESFTPENKELAGAVCFWHPMAQNQDAFATEGLRFLKDLFR
;
A
#
# COMPACT_ATOMS: atom_id res chain seq x y z
N MET A 1 25.22 9.15 -3.48
CA MET A 1 25.39 7.68 -3.28
C MET A 1 24.18 7.02 -3.90
N ALA A 2 24.32 5.87 -4.58
CA ALA A 2 23.14 5.16 -5.09
C ALA A 2 22.24 4.75 -3.91
N LEU A 3 20.93 4.89 -4.09
CA LEU A 3 19.94 4.47 -3.09
C LEU A 3 19.99 2.93 -2.94
N GLN A 4 19.90 2.45 -1.71
CA GLN A 4 19.80 1.01 -1.41
C GLN A 4 18.32 0.61 -1.35
N ILE A 5 17.63 0.69 -2.50
CA ILE A 5 16.20 0.37 -2.64
C ILE A 5 16.07 -1.07 -3.08
N LYS A 6 15.08 -1.77 -2.52
CA LYS A 6 14.55 -3.04 -3.00
C LYS A 6 13.32 -2.79 -3.83
N PHE A 7 13.07 -3.65 -4.83
CA PHE A 7 11.92 -3.53 -5.70
C PHE A 7 10.92 -4.64 -5.44
N GLY A 8 9.67 -4.25 -5.24
CA GLY A 8 8.54 -5.14 -5.05
C GLY A 8 7.50 -5.00 -6.15
N VAL A 9 6.52 -5.90 -6.12
CA VAL A 9 5.33 -5.84 -6.98
C VAL A 9 4.13 -6.43 -6.25
N THR A 10 2.97 -5.79 -6.42
CA THR A 10 1.72 -6.26 -5.81
C THR A 10 1.16 -7.50 -6.51
N THR A 11 0.56 -8.39 -5.73
CA THR A 11 -0.17 -9.56 -6.26
C THR A 11 -1.38 -9.16 -7.08
N TRP A 12 -1.98 -7.98 -6.85
CA TRP A 12 -3.12 -7.46 -7.61
C TRP A 12 -2.86 -7.28 -9.11
N LEU A 13 -1.58 -7.19 -9.49
CA LEU A 13 -1.23 -7.10 -10.89
C LEU A 13 -1.66 -8.37 -11.68
N TRP A 14 -1.77 -9.53 -11.04
CA TRP A 14 -2.12 -10.80 -11.68
C TRP A 14 -3.36 -11.49 -11.13
N THR A 15 -3.66 -11.30 -9.84
CA THR A 15 -4.72 -12.06 -9.16
C THR A 15 -5.46 -11.25 -8.12
N SER A 16 -6.75 -11.51 -7.99
CA SER A 16 -7.62 -11.02 -6.92
C SER A 16 -8.79 -12.02 -6.78
N PRO A 17 -9.06 -12.52 -5.55
CA PRO A 17 -8.20 -12.40 -4.38
C PRO A 17 -6.91 -13.22 -4.51
N PHE A 18 -5.87 -12.85 -3.75
CA PHE A 18 -4.69 -13.70 -3.58
C PHE A 18 -5.05 -14.93 -2.75
N THR A 19 -4.59 -16.11 -3.18
CA THR A 19 -4.85 -17.37 -2.50
C THR A 19 -3.58 -18.22 -2.38
N THR A 20 -3.58 -19.17 -1.46
CA THR A 20 -2.47 -20.13 -1.30
C THR A 20 -2.13 -20.86 -2.61
N GLN A 21 -3.13 -21.14 -3.45
CA GLN A 21 -2.94 -21.83 -4.73
C GLN A 21 -2.15 -20.99 -5.74
N SER A 22 -2.17 -19.68 -5.61
CA SER A 22 -1.44 -18.77 -6.52
C SER A 22 0.08 -18.81 -6.31
N ILE A 23 0.57 -19.26 -5.16
CA ILE A 23 1.97 -19.14 -4.73
C ILE A 23 2.96 -19.74 -5.75
N PRO A 24 2.86 -21.01 -6.18
CA PRO A 24 3.93 -21.63 -6.98
C PRO A 24 4.19 -20.91 -8.30
N GLU A 25 3.13 -20.53 -9.00
CA GLU A 25 3.25 -19.83 -10.27
C GLU A 25 3.66 -18.37 -10.08
N LEU A 26 2.98 -17.66 -9.18
CA LEU A 26 3.15 -16.22 -9.02
C LEU A 26 4.51 -15.87 -8.40
N PHE A 27 4.93 -16.56 -7.34
CA PHE A 27 6.21 -16.25 -6.69
C PHE A 27 7.41 -16.67 -7.54
N SER A 28 7.32 -17.81 -8.28
CA SER A 28 8.33 -18.17 -9.28
C SER A 28 8.51 -17.08 -10.32
N LYS A 29 7.40 -16.64 -10.92
CA LYS A 29 7.38 -15.58 -11.93
C LYS A 29 7.98 -14.26 -11.41
N ILE A 30 7.57 -13.80 -10.23
CA ILE A 30 8.08 -12.56 -9.60
C ILE A 30 9.60 -12.65 -9.35
N ALA A 31 10.07 -13.77 -8.82
CA ALA A 31 11.50 -14.00 -8.58
C ALA A 31 12.31 -14.07 -9.88
N GLU A 32 11.80 -14.76 -10.91
CA GLU A 32 12.45 -14.87 -12.23
C GLU A 32 12.56 -13.52 -12.96
N MET A 33 11.60 -12.61 -12.74
CA MET A 33 11.67 -11.23 -13.24
C MET A 33 12.75 -10.41 -12.52
N GLY A 34 13.22 -10.87 -11.35
CA GLY A 34 14.28 -10.23 -10.56
C GLY A 34 13.78 -9.15 -9.60
N PHE A 35 12.54 -9.28 -9.09
CA PHE A 35 12.06 -8.53 -7.94
C PHE A 35 12.67 -9.05 -6.63
N ASP A 36 12.83 -8.18 -5.66
CA ASP A 36 13.32 -8.51 -4.32
C ASP A 36 12.19 -8.88 -3.36
N ALA A 37 10.97 -8.38 -3.63
CA ALA A 37 9.82 -8.53 -2.75
C ALA A 37 8.52 -8.77 -3.52
N VAL A 38 7.58 -9.43 -2.85
CA VAL A 38 6.18 -9.50 -3.26
C VAL A 38 5.31 -8.77 -2.26
N GLU A 39 4.47 -7.86 -2.75
CA GLU A 39 3.47 -7.19 -1.93
C GLU A 39 2.15 -7.95 -2.02
N ILE A 40 1.82 -8.62 -0.91
CA ILE A 40 0.66 -9.51 -0.82
C ILE A 40 -0.55 -8.70 -0.37
N ALA A 41 -1.52 -8.56 -1.28
CA ALA A 41 -2.81 -7.95 -0.99
C ALA A 41 -3.72 -8.95 -0.28
N VAL A 42 -4.03 -8.67 0.97
CA VAL A 42 -4.84 -9.55 1.82
C VAL A 42 -6.31 -9.13 1.74
N GLU A 43 -7.04 -9.61 0.74
CA GLU A 43 -8.48 -9.31 0.58
C GLU A 43 -9.32 -10.21 1.49
N ASP A 44 -9.09 -11.51 1.45
CA ASP A 44 -9.74 -12.52 2.29
C ASP A 44 -8.70 -13.40 2.98
N PRO A 45 -8.41 -13.16 4.27
CA PRO A 45 -7.44 -13.96 5.03
C PRO A 45 -7.76 -15.46 5.08
N SER A 46 -9.04 -15.86 4.92
CA SER A 46 -9.45 -17.26 5.01
C SER A 46 -8.96 -18.10 3.82
N LEU A 47 -8.55 -17.47 2.72
CA LEU A 47 -8.02 -18.10 1.52
C LEU A 47 -6.50 -18.35 1.59
N ILE A 48 -5.85 -17.91 2.67
CA ILE A 48 -4.40 -17.83 2.79
C ILE A 48 -3.91 -18.73 3.93
N ASP A 49 -3.13 -19.75 3.59
CA ASP A 49 -2.34 -20.51 4.56
C ASP A 49 -1.00 -19.79 4.79
N ALA A 50 -0.85 -19.21 5.98
CA ALA A 50 0.34 -18.42 6.33
C ALA A 50 1.64 -19.22 6.26
N ALA A 51 1.62 -20.51 6.60
CA ALA A 51 2.81 -21.36 6.59
C ALA A 51 3.25 -21.70 5.15
N GLU A 52 2.28 -21.97 4.24
CA GLU A 52 2.60 -22.20 2.83
C GLU A 52 3.10 -20.92 2.14
N VAL A 53 2.56 -19.75 2.48
CA VAL A 53 3.12 -18.46 2.00
C VAL A 53 4.56 -18.30 2.47
N LYS A 54 4.84 -18.50 3.77
CA LYS A 54 6.21 -18.41 4.31
C LYS A 54 7.19 -19.35 3.60
N LYS A 55 6.75 -20.58 3.35
CA LYS A 55 7.53 -21.58 2.61
C LYS A 55 7.82 -21.10 1.18
N GLY A 56 6.80 -20.55 0.50
CA GLY A 56 6.96 -19.99 -0.85
C GLY A 56 7.95 -18.81 -0.87
N LEU A 57 7.82 -17.86 0.06
CA LEU A 57 8.76 -16.73 0.19
C LEU A 57 10.20 -17.22 0.34
N ASN A 58 10.43 -18.17 1.24
CA ASN A 58 11.75 -18.75 1.45
C ASN A 58 12.27 -19.52 0.22
N GLN A 59 11.40 -20.27 -0.47
CA GLN A 59 11.75 -21.05 -1.65
C GLN A 59 12.22 -20.17 -2.80
N TYR A 60 11.55 -19.03 -3.01
CA TYR A 60 11.84 -18.13 -4.14
C TYR A 60 12.72 -16.93 -3.74
N GLY A 61 13.11 -16.82 -2.47
CA GLY A 61 13.99 -15.74 -1.98
C GLY A 61 13.35 -14.37 -2.03
N LEU A 62 12.02 -14.27 -1.84
CA LEU A 62 11.27 -13.02 -1.84
C LEU A 62 11.01 -12.53 -0.41
N GLU A 63 11.11 -11.21 -0.23
CA GLU A 63 10.61 -10.54 0.98
C GLU A 63 9.10 -10.28 0.85
N ALA A 64 8.40 -10.27 1.98
CA ALA A 64 6.98 -9.94 1.99
C ALA A 64 6.73 -8.48 2.38
N VAL A 65 5.81 -7.83 1.66
CA VAL A 65 5.06 -6.67 2.14
C VAL A 65 3.61 -7.10 2.29
N VAL A 66 2.97 -6.74 3.39
CA VAL A 66 1.55 -7.04 3.62
C VAL A 66 0.73 -5.79 3.39
N CYS A 67 -0.15 -5.82 2.39
CA CYS A 67 -1.07 -4.73 2.09
C CYS A 67 -2.50 -5.14 2.44
N GLY A 68 -3.17 -4.33 3.27
CA GLY A 68 -4.54 -4.56 3.69
C GLY A 68 -5.57 -3.97 2.72
N ALA A 69 -6.70 -4.68 2.54
CA ALA A 69 -7.84 -4.22 1.76
C ALA A 69 -8.96 -3.73 2.69
N PHE A 70 -9.29 -2.45 2.59
CA PHE A 70 -10.27 -1.78 3.46
C PHE A 70 -11.49 -1.32 2.66
N GLY A 71 -12.66 -1.78 3.06
CA GLY A 71 -13.94 -1.49 2.40
C GLY A 71 -15.04 -1.21 3.43
N PRO A 72 -16.30 -1.15 3.02
CA PRO A 72 -17.40 -0.73 3.90
C PRO A 72 -17.58 -1.53 5.19
N THR A 73 -17.11 -2.79 5.21
CA THR A 73 -17.14 -3.65 6.41
C THR A 73 -15.88 -3.52 7.28
N ARG A 74 -14.89 -2.73 6.85
CA ARG A 74 -13.60 -2.49 7.51
C ARG A 74 -13.28 -1.01 7.55
N ASP A 75 -14.17 -0.23 8.18
CA ASP A 75 -14.12 1.23 8.24
C ASP A 75 -14.02 1.70 9.71
N LEU A 76 -12.86 2.21 10.10
CA LEU A 76 -12.61 2.71 11.46
C LEU A 76 -13.30 4.06 11.74
N THR A 77 -13.96 4.67 10.74
CA THR A 77 -14.78 5.88 10.91
C THR A 77 -16.28 5.61 10.81
N HIS A 78 -16.69 4.34 10.77
CA HIS A 78 -18.10 3.96 10.76
C HIS A 78 -18.77 4.29 12.12
N GLU A 79 -20.08 4.57 12.12
CA GLU A 79 -20.79 4.86 13.37
C GLU A 79 -21.09 3.60 14.21
N ASP A 80 -21.21 2.46 13.56
CA ASP A 80 -21.42 1.16 14.21
C ASP A 80 -20.07 0.56 14.64
N THR A 81 -19.91 0.37 15.95
CA THR A 81 -18.70 -0.23 16.53
C THR A 81 -18.48 -1.70 16.14
N ALA A 82 -19.53 -2.40 15.67
CA ALA A 82 -19.35 -3.77 15.14
C ALA A 82 -18.49 -3.77 13.85
N VAL A 83 -18.54 -2.70 13.07
CA VAL A 83 -17.66 -2.52 11.90
C VAL A 83 -16.21 -2.29 12.34
N HIS A 84 -16.00 -1.54 13.44
CA HIS A 84 -14.65 -1.38 14.03
C HIS A 84 -14.08 -2.72 14.50
N GLU A 85 -14.86 -3.51 15.22
CA GLU A 85 -14.42 -4.83 15.70
C GLU A 85 -14.07 -5.78 14.54
N ASN A 86 -14.87 -5.78 13.48
CA ASN A 86 -14.56 -6.54 12.29
C ASN A 86 -13.23 -6.07 11.66
N CYS A 87 -13.01 -4.76 11.57
CA CYS A 87 -11.78 -4.18 11.09
C CYS A 87 -10.57 -4.56 11.97
N PHE A 88 -10.71 -4.46 13.30
CA PHE A 88 -9.64 -4.87 14.23
C PHE A 88 -9.31 -6.35 14.12
N ASN A 89 -10.30 -7.24 13.98
CA ASN A 89 -10.08 -8.67 13.79
C ASN A 89 -9.31 -8.94 12.49
N TYR A 90 -9.68 -8.28 11.42
CA TYR A 90 -8.96 -8.36 10.15
C TYR A 90 -7.52 -7.87 10.28
N ILE A 91 -7.29 -6.70 10.90
CA ILE A 91 -5.96 -6.13 11.14
C ILE A 91 -5.10 -7.07 12.00
N ARG A 92 -5.65 -7.67 13.06
CA ARG A 92 -4.93 -8.66 13.88
C ARG A 92 -4.42 -9.82 13.02
N THR A 93 -5.27 -10.36 12.15
CA THR A 93 -4.87 -11.44 11.23
C THR A 93 -3.77 -11.00 10.27
N CYS A 94 -3.88 -9.79 9.69
CA CYS A 94 -2.83 -9.24 8.82
C CYS A 94 -1.50 -9.03 9.56
N LEU A 95 -1.54 -8.56 10.81
CA LEU A 95 -0.34 -8.40 11.64
C LEU A 95 0.27 -9.77 12.01
N ASP A 96 -0.55 -10.81 12.23
CA ASP A 96 -0.06 -12.17 12.44
C ASP A 96 0.59 -12.74 11.17
N PHE A 97 0.09 -12.39 9.98
CA PHE A 97 0.76 -12.67 8.71
C PHE A 97 2.10 -11.93 8.60
N CYS A 98 2.17 -10.64 8.98
CA CYS A 98 3.44 -9.92 9.02
C CYS A 98 4.49 -10.67 9.83
N ASN A 99 4.16 -11.10 11.04
CA ASN A 99 5.08 -11.87 11.89
C ASN A 99 5.48 -13.21 11.26
N THR A 100 4.53 -13.93 10.67
CA THR A 100 4.81 -15.23 10.05
C THR A 100 5.73 -15.09 8.83
N TRP A 101 5.58 -14.01 8.08
CA TRP A 101 6.31 -13.78 6.82
C TRP A 101 7.56 -12.90 6.99
N ASP A 102 7.90 -12.48 8.22
CA ASP A 102 8.99 -11.54 8.56
C ASP A 102 8.81 -10.14 7.93
N ALA A 103 7.58 -9.77 7.56
CA ALA A 103 7.27 -8.41 7.14
C ALA A 103 7.33 -7.46 8.34
N GLN A 104 7.78 -6.22 8.11
CA GLN A 104 8.04 -5.28 9.21
C GLN A 104 6.84 -4.40 9.54
N PHE A 105 5.83 -4.35 8.67
CA PHE A 105 4.67 -3.49 8.80
C PHE A 105 3.45 -4.04 8.06
N LEU A 106 2.28 -3.55 8.44
CA LEU A 106 1.04 -3.65 7.66
C LEU A 106 0.80 -2.32 6.95
N ALA A 107 0.63 -2.36 5.63
CA ALA A 107 0.39 -1.19 4.78
C ALA A 107 -1.09 -1.04 4.40
N GLY A 108 -1.51 0.18 4.08
CA GLY A 108 -2.80 0.51 3.46
C GLY A 108 -3.58 1.65 4.14
N PRO A 109 -4.74 2.02 3.58
CA PRO A 109 -5.56 3.14 4.05
C PRO A 109 -6.50 2.75 5.20
N MET A 110 -5.96 2.17 6.27
CA MET A 110 -6.74 1.54 7.35
C MET A 110 -7.55 2.50 8.22
N TYR A 111 -7.49 3.81 7.97
CA TYR A 111 -8.27 4.81 8.70
C TYR A 111 -9.75 4.81 8.33
N SER A 112 -10.11 4.51 7.06
CA SER A 112 -11.51 4.47 6.60
C SER A 112 -11.68 3.51 5.41
N ALA A 113 -12.94 3.26 5.02
CA ALA A 113 -13.25 2.49 3.83
C ALA A 113 -12.77 3.20 2.55
N VAL A 114 -12.13 2.46 1.63
CA VAL A 114 -11.87 2.89 0.26
C VAL A 114 -13.19 3.08 -0.48
N GLY A 115 -13.27 4.13 -1.30
CA GLY A 115 -14.49 4.54 -1.99
C GLY A 115 -15.42 5.45 -1.15
N LYS A 116 -15.04 5.78 0.08
CA LYS A 116 -15.76 6.74 0.93
C LYS A 116 -15.39 8.18 0.55
N ALA A 117 -15.94 8.66 -0.57
CA ALA A 117 -15.66 9.97 -1.16
C ALA A 117 -16.96 10.80 -1.22
N ARG A 118 -17.19 11.63 -0.20
CA ARG A 118 -18.46 12.33 0.00
C ARG A 118 -18.25 13.81 0.37
N MET A 119 -19.22 14.64 0.05
CA MET A 119 -19.31 15.98 0.61
C MET A 119 -20.12 15.91 1.92
N VAL A 120 -19.43 16.04 3.07
CA VAL A 120 -20.06 16.01 4.40
C VAL A 120 -19.87 17.33 5.15
N PRO A 121 -20.78 17.68 6.10
CA PRO A 121 -20.59 18.84 6.98
C PRO A 121 -19.27 18.78 7.76
N ALA A 122 -18.71 19.94 8.09
CA ALA A 122 -17.46 20.04 8.83
C ALA A 122 -17.49 19.30 10.18
N GLU A 123 -18.62 19.28 10.85
CA GLU A 123 -18.80 18.55 12.13
C GLU A 123 -18.70 17.04 11.93
N GLN A 124 -19.29 16.51 10.85
CA GLN A 124 -19.21 15.09 10.51
C GLN A 124 -17.76 14.73 10.14
N ARG A 125 -17.08 15.57 9.35
CA ARG A 125 -15.67 15.42 9.03
C ARG A 125 -14.80 15.34 10.28
N LYS A 126 -15.03 16.26 11.22
CA LYS A 126 -14.31 16.29 12.50
C LYS A 126 -14.58 15.03 13.34
N LYS A 127 -15.84 14.56 13.37
CA LYS A 127 -16.21 13.32 14.06
C LYS A 127 -15.46 12.12 13.50
N GLU A 128 -15.46 11.96 12.16
CA GLU A 128 -14.77 10.85 11.48
C GLU A 128 -13.26 10.92 11.68
N TRP A 129 -12.67 12.11 11.62
CA TRP A 129 -11.25 12.32 11.90
C TRP A 129 -10.88 11.89 13.32
N ASN A 130 -11.66 12.25 14.32
CA ASN A 130 -11.43 11.85 15.71
C ASN A 130 -11.59 10.33 15.90
N LEU A 131 -12.59 9.71 15.28
CA LEU A 131 -12.78 8.26 15.30
C LEU A 131 -11.59 7.54 14.65
N ALA A 132 -11.06 8.05 13.54
CA ALA A 132 -9.87 7.50 12.91
C ALA A 132 -8.68 7.53 13.88
N ILE A 133 -8.43 8.65 14.57
CA ILE A 133 -7.34 8.78 15.55
C ILE A 133 -7.51 7.79 16.70
N GLU A 134 -8.69 7.74 17.31
CA GLU A 134 -8.99 6.88 18.46
C GLU A 134 -8.77 5.40 18.09
N ASN A 135 -9.32 4.97 16.96
CA ASN A 135 -9.22 3.59 16.51
C ASN A 135 -7.81 3.23 16.00
N LEU A 136 -7.11 4.15 15.34
CA LEU A 136 -5.73 3.92 14.91
C LEU A 136 -4.75 3.83 16.08
N ARG A 137 -5.02 4.46 17.22
CA ARG A 137 -4.23 4.21 18.45
C ARG A 137 -4.33 2.76 18.91
N VAL A 138 -5.54 2.16 18.82
CA VAL A 138 -5.72 0.72 19.08
C VAL A 138 -4.92 -0.12 18.09
N VAL A 139 -4.99 0.21 16.80
CA VAL A 139 -4.22 -0.49 15.75
C VAL A 139 -2.71 -0.38 15.99
N CYS A 140 -2.22 0.81 16.31
CA CYS A 140 -0.80 1.02 16.63
C CYS A 140 -0.36 0.19 17.84
N GLN A 141 -1.20 0.09 18.88
CA GLN A 141 -0.91 -0.75 20.03
C GLN A 141 -0.84 -2.24 19.65
N LEU A 142 -1.78 -2.73 18.83
CA LEU A 142 -1.77 -4.11 18.32
C LEU A 142 -0.52 -4.43 17.48
N ALA A 143 -0.05 -3.47 16.69
CA ALA A 143 1.19 -3.59 15.93
C ALA A 143 2.42 -3.59 16.84
N ALA A 144 2.49 -2.65 17.79
CA ALA A 144 3.61 -2.53 18.75
C ALA A 144 3.78 -3.78 19.62
N GLU A 145 2.68 -4.41 20.06
CA GLU A 145 2.71 -5.69 20.80
C GLU A 145 3.37 -6.83 20.01
N ARG A 146 3.44 -6.68 18.69
CA ARG A 146 4.07 -7.62 17.74
C ARG A 146 5.44 -7.14 17.23
N ASN A 147 5.95 -6.00 17.73
CA ASN A 147 7.14 -5.31 17.23
C ASN A 147 7.03 -4.93 15.73
N LEU A 148 5.84 -4.55 15.30
CA LEU A 148 5.53 -4.14 13.94
C LEU A 148 5.13 -2.67 13.88
N ASP A 149 5.25 -2.08 12.70
CA ASP A 149 4.70 -0.76 12.37
C ASP A 149 3.41 -0.90 11.54
N ILE A 150 2.66 0.21 11.40
CA ILE A 150 1.62 0.38 10.40
C ILE A 150 2.03 1.49 9.44
N ALA A 151 1.83 1.29 8.15
CA ALA A 151 2.12 2.27 7.10
C ALA A 151 0.81 2.81 6.54
N LEU A 152 0.42 4.02 6.97
CA LEU A 152 -0.84 4.65 6.57
C LEU A 152 -0.69 5.30 5.19
N GLU A 153 -1.67 5.06 4.33
CA GLU A 153 -1.71 5.51 2.95
C GLU A 153 -2.70 6.65 2.72
N PRO A 154 -2.27 7.84 2.26
CA PRO A 154 -3.19 8.83 1.74
C PRO A 154 -3.69 8.43 0.36
N LEU A 155 -5.01 8.46 0.15
CA LEU A 155 -5.66 8.12 -1.11
C LEU A 155 -6.08 9.38 -1.88
N ASN A 156 -6.22 9.26 -3.19
CA ASN A 156 -6.79 10.33 -3.99
C ASN A 156 -8.25 10.64 -3.61
N ARG A 157 -8.71 11.83 -3.97
CA ARG A 157 -10.04 12.39 -3.65
C ARG A 157 -11.23 11.60 -4.19
N PHE A 158 -11.01 10.70 -5.15
CA PHE A 158 -12.06 9.86 -5.72
C PHE A 158 -12.26 8.58 -4.90
N GLU A 159 -11.28 8.22 -4.07
CA GLU A 159 -11.28 7.02 -3.24
C GLU A 159 -11.42 7.30 -1.74
N SER A 160 -11.05 8.50 -1.29
CA SER A 160 -11.20 8.93 0.11
C SER A 160 -11.56 10.41 0.20
N ASP A 161 -12.39 10.75 1.18
CA ASP A 161 -12.69 12.13 1.54
C ASP A 161 -12.04 12.56 2.88
N LEU A 162 -11.12 11.75 3.44
CA LEU A 162 -10.58 12.00 4.78
C LEU A 162 -9.09 12.36 4.79
N VAL A 163 -8.23 11.57 4.14
CA VAL A 163 -6.77 11.74 4.10
C VAL A 163 -6.31 11.62 2.66
N ASN A 164 -5.88 12.73 2.06
CA ASN A 164 -5.57 12.77 0.62
C ASN A 164 -4.12 13.11 0.31
N THR A 165 -3.44 13.84 1.18
CA THR A 165 -2.08 14.31 0.93
C THR A 165 -1.08 13.77 1.93
N ALA A 166 0.20 13.84 1.60
CA ALA A 166 1.30 13.57 2.52
C ALA A 166 1.22 14.47 3.77
N ALA A 167 0.73 15.70 3.62
CA ALA A 167 0.51 16.63 4.75
C ALA A 167 -0.64 16.15 5.65
N ASP A 168 -1.73 15.63 5.08
CA ASP A 168 -2.86 15.13 5.86
C ASP A 168 -2.46 13.88 6.66
N VAL A 169 -1.75 12.92 6.05
CA VAL A 169 -1.31 11.72 6.77
C VAL A 169 -0.26 12.05 7.83
N ASN A 170 0.62 13.02 7.59
CA ASN A 170 1.57 13.50 8.58
C ASN A 170 0.84 14.11 9.79
N LYS A 171 -0.18 14.93 9.54
CA LYS A 171 -1.04 15.49 10.60
C LYS A 171 -1.76 14.38 11.38
N LEU A 172 -2.31 13.38 10.68
CA LEU A 172 -2.98 12.25 11.31
C LEU A 172 -2.04 11.50 12.26
N ILE A 173 -0.80 11.23 11.83
CA ILE A 173 0.23 10.57 12.65
C ILE A 173 0.63 11.43 13.86
N ASP A 174 0.77 12.75 13.69
CA ASP A 174 1.05 13.67 14.81
C ASP A 174 -0.05 13.59 15.88
N GLU A 175 -1.32 13.51 15.46
CA GLU A 175 -2.46 13.44 16.36
C GLU A 175 -2.68 12.04 16.94
N ILE A 176 -2.30 10.97 16.24
CA ILE A 176 -2.25 9.59 16.79
C ILE A 176 -1.24 9.51 17.94
N ASP A 177 -0.09 10.17 17.76
CA ASP A 177 1.01 10.23 18.74
C ASP A 177 1.45 8.84 19.22
N HIS A 178 1.77 7.95 18.27
CA HIS A 178 2.25 6.60 18.57
C HIS A 178 3.44 6.21 17.66
N PRO A 179 4.54 5.65 18.21
CA PRO A 179 5.75 5.37 17.43
C PRO A 179 5.58 4.34 16.30
N ALA A 180 4.61 3.43 16.41
CA ALA A 180 4.31 2.46 15.35
C ALA A 180 3.55 3.05 14.16
N ALA A 181 3.06 4.31 14.22
CA ALA A 181 2.41 4.97 13.11
C ALA A 181 3.46 5.51 12.13
N LYS A 182 3.44 4.99 10.91
CA LYS A 182 4.33 5.34 9.79
C LYS A 182 3.50 5.66 8.55
N ILE A 183 4.19 6.02 7.47
CA ILE A 183 3.59 6.45 6.21
C ILE A 183 4.01 5.52 5.08
N MET A 184 3.07 5.19 4.21
CA MET A 184 3.35 4.81 2.84
C MET A 184 2.83 5.88 1.89
N LEU A 185 3.45 6.01 0.72
CA LEU A 185 3.01 6.91 -0.35
C LEU A 185 2.90 6.13 -1.65
N ASP A 186 1.75 6.26 -2.32
CA ASP A 186 1.57 5.72 -3.68
C ASP A 186 1.66 6.85 -4.72
N GLY A 187 2.50 6.62 -5.71
CA GLY A 187 2.74 7.54 -6.81
C GLY A 187 1.50 7.91 -7.62
N PHE A 188 0.56 6.99 -7.79
CA PHE A 188 -0.69 7.29 -8.48
C PHE A 188 -1.54 8.32 -7.71
N HIS A 189 -1.71 8.13 -6.41
CA HIS A 189 -2.44 9.07 -5.56
C HIS A 189 -1.73 10.42 -5.50
N MET A 190 -0.42 10.43 -5.34
CA MET A 190 0.38 11.65 -5.32
C MET A 190 0.30 12.45 -6.64
N ASN A 191 0.23 11.78 -7.80
CA ASN A 191 0.06 12.47 -9.10
C ASN A 191 -1.24 13.27 -9.19
N ILE A 192 -2.27 12.88 -8.42
CA ILE A 192 -3.57 13.56 -8.40
C ILE A 192 -3.58 14.68 -7.34
N GLU A 193 -3.01 14.43 -6.17
CA GLU A 193 -3.21 15.26 -4.98
C GLU A 193 -2.04 16.21 -4.68
N GLU A 194 -0.80 15.84 -5.01
CA GLU A 194 0.37 16.62 -4.64
C GLU A 194 0.74 17.66 -5.70
N ARG A 195 0.98 18.88 -5.26
CA ARG A 195 1.48 19.95 -6.13
C ARG A 195 2.98 19.84 -6.38
N ASP A 196 3.71 19.30 -5.39
CA ASP A 196 5.15 19.13 -5.40
C ASP A 196 5.49 17.80 -4.71
N VAL A 197 5.73 16.79 -5.53
CA VAL A 197 6.02 15.42 -5.10
C VAL A 197 7.32 15.33 -4.29
N GLU A 198 8.37 16.08 -4.70
CA GLU A 198 9.65 16.10 -4.00
C GLU A 198 9.49 16.68 -2.59
N ALA A 199 8.78 17.81 -2.47
CA ALA A 199 8.49 18.41 -1.18
C ALA A 199 7.61 17.51 -0.30
N ALA A 200 6.60 16.84 -0.87
CA ALA A 200 5.75 15.90 -0.15
C ALA A 200 6.56 14.76 0.48
N ILE A 201 7.42 14.09 -0.30
CA ILE A 201 8.30 13.02 0.18
C ILE A 201 9.29 13.57 1.24
N THR A 202 9.91 14.70 0.98
CA THR A 202 10.90 15.29 1.90
C THR A 202 10.27 15.66 3.24
N ASN A 203 9.05 16.18 3.24
CA ASN A 203 8.34 16.62 4.44
C ASN A 203 7.89 15.45 5.35
N VAL A 204 7.59 14.27 4.79
CA VAL A 204 7.28 13.09 5.61
C VAL A 204 8.56 12.47 6.20
N GLY A 205 9.69 12.63 5.52
CA GLY A 205 11.00 12.27 6.04
C GLY A 205 11.12 10.78 6.40
N ASN A 206 11.67 10.51 7.57
CA ASN A 206 11.91 9.15 8.07
C ASN A 206 10.63 8.39 8.52
N ARG A 207 9.46 9.02 8.47
CA ARG A 207 8.18 8.35 8.64
C ARG A 207 7.78 7.51 7.43
N LEU A 208 8.36 7.80 6.25
CA LEU A 208 8.11 7.04 5.03
C LEU A 208 8.84 5.69 5.09
N ILE A 209 8.09 4.60 5.17
CA ILE A 209 8.64 3.24 5.26
C ILE A 209 8.28 2.36 4.06
N HIS A 210 7.29 2.76 3.25
CA HIS A 210 6.90 2.06 2.05
C HIS A 210 6.50 3.02 0.94
N VAL A 211 6.77 2.63 -0.31
CA VAL A 211 6.42 3.41 -1.51
C VAL A 211 5.82 2.48 -2.55
N GLN A 212 4.62 2.82 -3.00
CA GLN A 212 4.03 2.20 -4.18
C GLN A 212 4.16 3.14 -5.39
N VAL A 213 4.32 2.56 -6.57
CA VAL A 213 4.51 3.31 -7.80
C VAL A 213 3.79 2.68 -8.99
N SER A 214 3.22 3.53 -9.81
CA SER A 214 2.80 3.28 -11.18
C SER A 214 2.85 4.60 -11.96
N GLU A 215 2.51 4.59 -13.23
CA GLU A 215 2.34 5.85 -13.97
C GLU A 215 1.13 6.64 -13.49
N ASN A 216 1.08 7.91 -13.88
CA ASN A 216 -0.02 8.82 -13.56
C ASN A 216 -1.41 8.32 -14.00
N TYR A 217 -1.48 7.31 -14.83
CA TYR A 217 -2.71 6.64 -15.29
C TYR A 217 -2.80 5.17 -14.85
N ARG A 218 -2.10 4.75 -13.80
CA ARG A 218 -1.94 3.35 -13.32
C ARG A 218 -1.24 2.43 -14.31
N GLY A 219 -0.57 2.97 -15.34
CA GLY A 219 0.19 2.22 -16.33
C GLY A 219 1.60 1.85 -15.88
N THR A 220 2.33 1.20 -16.80
CA THR A 220 3.72 0.78 -16.59
C THR A 220 4.62 1.97 -16.24
N PRO A 221 5.41 1.92 -15.16
CA PRO A 221 6.36 2.97 -14.81
C PRO A 221 7.25 3.39 -15.98
N GLY A 222 7.39 4.70 -16.21
CA GLY A 222 8.21 5.29 -17.27
C GLY A 222 7.49 5.48 -18.62
N THR A 223 6.20 5.18 -18.72
CA THR A 223 5.46 5.27 -20.01
C THR A 223 4.53 6.48 -20.10
N GLY A 224 4.45 7.31 -19.07
CA GLY A 224 3.53 8.44 -19.01
C GLY A 224 4.18 9.75 -18.61
N GLN A 225 3.52 10.50 -17.72
CA GLN A 225 3.88 11.88 -17.35
C GLN A 225 4.28 12.03 -15.88
N THR A 226 4.44 10.92 -15.14
CA THR A 226 4.87 10.97 -13.75
C THR A 226 6.22 11.67 -13.62
N ARG A 227 6.34 12.54 -12.62
CA ARG A 227 7.57 13.31 -12.32
C ARG A 227 8.61 12.43 -11.61
N TRP A 228 9.08 11.40 -12.29
CA TRP A 228 10.05 10.42 -11.77
C TRP A 228 11.33 11.06 -11.22
N ASP A 229 11.75 12.17 -11.81
CA ASP A 229 12.87 12.98 -11.33
C ASP A 229 12.62 13.52 -9.92
N ALA A 230 11.39 13.95 -9.62
CA ALA A 230 11.00 14.45 -8.30
C ALA A 230 10.93 13.31 -7.27
N TYR A 231 10.40 12.13 -7.65
CA TYR A 231 10.46 10.94 -6.79
C TYR A 231 11.87 10.58 -6.41
N ARG A 232 12.76 10.49 -7.38
CA ARG A 232 14.18 10.17 -7.13
C ARG A 232 14.79 11.16 -6.16
N ARG A 233 14.68 12.48 -6.43
CA ARG A 233 15.27 13.49 -5.55
C ARG A 233 14.68 13.48 -4.14
N GLY A 234 13.36 13.30 -4.02
CA GLY A 234 12.70 13.21 -2.71
C GLY A 234 13.19 12.01 -1.90
N LEU A 235 13.27 10.82 -2.51
CA LEU A 235 13.75 9.62 -1.84
C LEU A 235 15.26 9.70 -1.52
N GLU A 236 16.07 10.30 -2.39
CA GLU A 236 17.49 10.58 -2.12
C GLU A 236 17.65 11.55 -0.93
N ALA A 237 16.84 12.62 -0.86
CA ALA A 237 16.91 13.61 0.21
C ALA A 237 16.66 13.03 1.61
N ILE A 238 15.77 12.03 1.72
CA ILE A 238 15.49 11.35 2.98
C ILE A 238 16.34 10.09 3.21
N ASN A 239 17.26 9.77 2.28
CA ASN A 239 18.07 8.55 2.30
C ASN A 239 17.20 7.28 2.46
N TYR A 240 16.15 7.17 1.66
CA TYR A 240 15.19 6.06 1.68
C TYR A 240 15.88 4.72 1.40
N LYS A 241 15.52 3.70 2.20
CA LYS A 241 16.11 2.34 2.13
C LYS A 241 15.08 1.23 2.13
N GLY A 242 13.81 1.59 1.95
CA GLY A 242 12.70 0.64 1.95
C GLY A 242 12.49 -0.04 0.60
N ILE A 243 11.31 -0.60 0.47
CA ILE A 243 10.85 -1.24 -0.76
C ILE A 243 10.07 -0.21 -1.59
N VAL A 244 10.31 -0.20 -2.90
CA VAL A 244 9.48 0.49 -3.89
C VAL A 244 8.73 -0.59 -4.67
N SER A 245 7.43 -0.70 -4.44
CA SER A 245 6.57 -1.70 -5.08
C SER A 245 5.84 -1.13 -6.29
N ILE A 246 5.84 -1.87 -7.40
CA ILE A 246 4.92 -1.57 -8.50
C ILE A 246 3.51 -1.96 -8.07
N GLU A 247 2.57 -1.01 -8.10
CA GLU A 247 1.16 -1.28 -7.90
C GLU A 247 0.34 -0.94 -9.12
N SER A 248 -0.35 -1.93 -9.64
CA SER A 248 -1.40 -1.83 -10.62
C SER A 248 -2.30 -3.08 -10.53
N PHE A 249 -3.27 -3.19 -11.44
CA PHE A 249 -4.33 -4.16 -11.32
C PHE A 249 -4.51 -4.97 -12.61
N THR A 250 -5.13 -6.16 -12.48
CA THR A 250 -5.58 -6.90 -13.66
C THR A 250 -7.00 -6.49 -14.03
N PRO A 251 -7.29 -6.20 -15.31
CA PRO A 251 -8.66 -5.95 -15.77
C PRO A 251 -9.50 -7.23 -15.87
N GLU A 252 -8.90 -8.40 -15.71
CA GLU A 252 -9.58 -9.70 -15.84
C GLU A 252 -10.51 -9.98 -14.65
N ASN A 253 -10.17 -9.49 -13.46
CA ASN A 253 -11.04 -9.56 -12.30
C ASN A 253 -12.00 -8.36 -12.29
N LYS A 254 -13.27 -8.60 -12.62
CA LYS A 254 -14.28 -7.54 -12.77
C LYS A 254 -14.64 -6.85 -11.45
N GLU A 255 -14.56 -7.54 -10.34
CA GLU A 255 -14.86 -7.00 -9.02
C GLU A 255 -13.78 -6.00 -8.61
N LEU A 256 -12.51 -6.43 -8.64
CA LEU A 256 -11.37 -5.56 -8.38
C LEU A 256 -11.33 -4.39 -9.38
N ALA A 257 -11.42 -4.68 -10.68
CA ALA A 257 -11.38 -3.66 -11.73
C ALA A 257 -12.48 -2.61 -11.55
N GLY A 258 -13.68 -3.03 -11.12
CA GLY A 258 -14.78 -2.12 -10.79
C GLY A 258 -14.48 -1.27 -9.56
N ALA A 259 -13.89 -1.83 -8.51
CA ALA A 259 -13.56 -1.13 -7.27
C ALA A 259 -12.49 -0.04 -7.47
N VAL A 260 -11.51 -0.28 -8.36
CA VAL A 260 -10.39 0.63 -8.63
C VAL A 260 -10.50 1.38 -9.97
N CYS A 261 -11.66 1.32 -10.62
CA CYS A 261 -11.94 1.99 -11.89
C CYS A 261 -10.96 1.62 -13.04
N PHE A 262 -10.54 0.36 -13.10
CA PHE A 262 -9.57 -0.16 -14.05
C PHE A 262 -10.27 -0.80 -15.27
N TRP A 263 -10.77 0.01 -16.19
CA TRP A 263 -11.73 -0.40 -17.23
C TRP A 263 -11.13 -1.09 -18.45
N HIS A 264 -9.81 -1.01 -18.65
CA HIS A 264 -9.13 -1.58 -19.82
C HIS A 264 -7.67 -1.92 -19.48
N PRO A 265 -7.02 -2.82 -20.23
CA PRO A 265 -5.60 -3.12 -20.04
C PRO A 265 -4.71 -1.88 -20.22
N MET A 266 -3.72 -1.72 -19.35
CA MET A 266 -2.75 -0.61 -19.38
C MET A 266 -1.40 -1.01 -19.98
N ALA A 267 -1.24 -2.28 -20.37
CA ALA A 267 -0.07 -2.83 -21.04
C ALA A 267 -0.50 -4.00 -21.95
N GLN A 268 0.45 -4.55 -22.70
CA GLN A 268 0.20 -5.71 -23.55
C GLN A 268 -0.26 -6.94 -22.74
N ASN A 269 0.37 -7.15 -21.60
CA ASN A 269 0.01 -8.11 -20.55
C ASN A 269 0.70 -7.73 -19.25
N GLN A 270 0.35 -8.41 -18.16
CA GLN A 270 0.82 -8.09 -16.82
C GLN A 270 2.32 -8.43 -16.63
N ASP A 271 2.83 -9.44 -17.30
CA ASP A 271 4.25 -9.81 -17.23
C ASP A 271 5.14 -8.76 -17.94
N ALA A 272 4.70 -8.24 -19.08
CA ALA A 272 5.35 -7.12 -19.75
C ALA A 272 5.31 -5.86 -18.88
N PHE A 273 4.16 -5.56 -18.26
CA PHE A 273 4.01 -4.45 -17.32
C PHE A 273 5.06 -4.51 -16.21
N ALA A 274 5.14 -5.64 -15.52
CA ALA A 274 6.06 -5.84 -14.39
C ALA A 274 7.53 -5.75 -14.83
N THR A 275 7.90 -6.43 -15.91
CA THR A 275 9.29 -6.50 -16.38
C THR A 275 9.80 -5.15 -16.90
N GLU A 276 8.99 -4.44 -17.68
CA GLU A 276 9.37 -3.12 -18.21
C GLU A 276 9.41 -2.07 -17.11
N GLY A 277 8.42 -2.10 -16.18
CA GLY A 277 8.40 -1.22 -15.03
C GLY A 277 9.60 -1.42 -14.11
N LEU A 278 9.95 -2.67 -13.80
CA LEU A 278 11.13 -2.98 -12.99
C LEU A 278 12.43 -2.49 -13.64
N ARG A 279 12.58 -2.70 -14.96
CA ARG A 279 13.74 -2.22 -15.71
C ARG A 279 13.88 -0.71 -15.59
N PHE A 280 12.77 0.03 -15.81
CA PHE A 280 12.75 1.48 -15.69
C PHE A 280 13.13 1.94 -14.27
N LEU A 281 12.56 1.34 -13.23
CA LEU A 281 12.87 1.70 -11.84
C LEU A 281 14.33 1.41 -11.47
N LYS A 282 14.87 0.27 -11.91
CA LYS A 282 16.30 -0.05 -11.72
C LYS A 282 17.22 0.97 -12.38
N ASP A 283 16.85 1.46 -13.56
CA ASP A 283 17.62 2.50 -14.25
C ASP A 283 17.47 3.89 -13.62
N LEU A 284 16.27 4.21 -13.12
CA LEU A 284 15.99 5.47 -12.43
C LEU A 284 16.80 5.62 -11.14
N PHE A 285 16.91 4.57 -10.34
CA PHE A 285 17.48 4.62 -8.98
C PHE A 285 18.97 4.16 -8.90
N ARG A 286 19.59 3.88 -10.04
CA ARG A 286 21.03 3.63 -10.15
C ARG A 286 21.94 4.83 -9.89
#